data_3ff28dba31103d1ca564db62c4154a34
#
_entry.id   3ff28dba31103d1ca564db62c4154a34
#
_cell.length_a   1.000
_cell.length_b   1.000
_cell.length_c   1.000
_cell.angle_alpha   90.00
_cell.angle_beta   90.00
_cell.angle_gamma   90.00
#
_symmetry.space_group_name_H-M   'P 1'
#
loop_
_entity.id
_entity.type
_entity.pdbx_description
1 polymer ?
#
loop_
_entity_poly.entity_id
_entity_poly.type
_entity_poly.pdbx_seq_one_letter_code
_entity_poly.pdbx_strand_id
1 'polypeptide(L)'
;MNPDSDITTVEQYRESIRTSMQESLDSQALIQKQNDVLEAVISNCQFSDIDARVEQEFQDQWEQINNMAAIYGMDIEMYAAMSGATSVDEFQEMVKEDVSNGIKLELMMNAVAEAEGITLTDQDYAELAESNGAESADELIEQYGAEMVDEAALQIKVMNFLTDNAVEV
;
A
#
# COMPACT_ATOMS: atom_id res chain seq x y z
N MET A 1 10.09 -28.78 -19.87
CA MET A 1 10.61 -29.11 -18.54
C MET A 1 11.74 -28.15 -18.26
N ASN A 2 11.67 -27.43 -17.14
CA ASN A 2 12.73 -26.51 -16.73
C ASN A 2 13.85 -27.35 -16.11
N PRO A 3 15.10 -27.30 -16.59
CA PRO A 3 16.16 -28.17 -16.10
C PRO A 3 16.60 -27.94 -14.66
N ASP A 4 16.12 -26.84 -14.03
CA ASP A 4 16.41 -26.46 -12.63
C ASP A 4 15.29 -26.82 -11.65
N SER A 5 14.24 -27.56 -12.07
CA SER A 5 13.18 -27.96 -11.15
C SER A 5 13.41 -29.39 -10.64
N ASP A 6 13.37 -29.59 -9.33
CA ASP A 6 13.38 -30.91 -8.67
C ASP A 6 12.15 -31.77 -9.00
N ILE A 7 11.31 -31.32 -9.93
CA ILE A 7 10.08 -31.97 -10.37
C ILE A 7 10.43 -32.99 -11.46
N THR A 8 10.43 -34.26 -11.12
CA THR A 8 10.78 -35.36 -12.00
C THR A 8 9.62 -36.28 -12.38
N THR A 9 8.48 -36.16 -11.67
CA THR A 9 7.30 -37.00 -11.92
C THR A 9 6.03 -36.13 -12.17
N VAL A 10 5.05 -36.70 -12.86
CA VAL A 10 3.74 -36.07 -13.08
C VAL A 10 3.03 -35.78 -11.74
N GLU A 11 3.24 -36.62 -10.75
CA GLU A 11 2.68 -36.48 -9.42
C GLU A 11 3.24 -35.26 -8.69
N GLN A 12 4.58 -35.10 -8.71
CA GLN A 12 5.24 -33.91 -8.18
C GLN A 12 4.80 -32.64 -8.90
N TYR A 13 4.60 -32.69 -10.21
CA TYR A 13 4.12 -31.56 -11.00
C TYR A 13 2.69 -31.16 -10.62
N ARG A 14 1.80 -32.14 -10.44
CA ARG A 14 0.42 -31.87 -9.98
C ARG A 14 0.41 -31.27 -8.58
N GLU A 15 1.26 -31.77 -7.69
CA GLU A 15 1.34 -31.25 -6.33
C GLU A 15 1.91 -29.83 -6.32
N SER A 16 2.94 -29.54 -7.11
CA SER A 16 3.48 -28.17 -7.20
C SER A 16 2.42 -27.17 -7.71
N ILE A 17 1.61 -27.56 -8.71
CA ILE A 17 0.51 -26.72 -9.18
C ILE A 17 -0.52 -26.52 -8.07
N ARG A 18 -0.91 -27.59 -7.35
CA ARG A 18 -1.88 -27.49 -6.25
C ARG A 18 -1.39 -26.55 -5.16
N THR A 19 -0.12 -26.69 -4.77
CA THR A 19 0.52 -25.83 -3.78
C THR A 19 0.53 -24.37 -4.23
N SER A 20 1.00 -24.09 -5.46
CA SER A 20 1.01 -22.72 -6.00
C SER A 20 -0.39 -22.12 -6.12
N MET A 21 -1.39 -22.92 -6.51
CA MET A 21 -2.76 -22.44 -6.58
C MET A 21 -3.33 -22.15 -5.18
N GLN A 22 -3.02 -23.00 -4.18
CA GLN A 22 -3.45 -22.78 -2.80
C GLN A 22 -2.79 -21.53 -2.24
N GLU A 23 -1.49 -21.37 -2.38
CA GLU A 23 -0.75 -20.16 -1.96
C GLU A 23 -1.31 -18.88 -2.60
N SER A 24 -1.65 -18.96 -3.89
CA SER A 24 -2.28 -17.83 -4.59
C SER A 24 -3.66 -17.49 -4.03
N LEU A 25 -4.48 -18.51 -3.73
CA LEU A 25 -5.82 -18.31 -3.14
C LEU A 25 -5.71 -17.76 -1.72
N ASP A 26 -4.80 -18.29 -0.91
CA ASP A 26 -4.57 -17.82 0.46
C ASP A 26 -4.10 -16.37 0.48
N SER A 27 -3.19 -15.99 -0.44
CA SER A 27 -2.74 -14.60 -0.61
C SER A 27 -3.89 -13.68 -1.02
N GLN A 28 -4.72 -14.11 -1.98
CA GLN A 28 -5.88 -13.32 -2.41
C GLN A 28 -6.91 -13.16 -1.28
N ALA A 29 -7.17 -14.22 -0.52
CA ALA A 29 -8.08 -14.19 0.63
C ALA A 29 -7.56 -13.24 1.73
N LEU A 30 -6.25 -13.25 1.99
CA LEU A 30 -5.63 -12.33 2.94
C LEU A 30 -5.77 -10.87 2.49
N ILE A 31 -5.46 -10.57 1.23
CA ILE A 31 -5.62 -9.21 0.67
C ILE A 31 -7.07 -8.76 0.76
N GLN A 32 -8.03 -9.63 0.41
CA GLN A 32 -9.44 -9.31 0.52
C GLN A 32 -9.84 -9.02 1.97
N LYS A 33 -9.43 -9.88 2.91
CA LYS A 33 -9.68 -9.67 4.34
C LYS A 33 -9.11 -8.34 4.83
N GLN A 34 -7.87 -8.00 4.44
CA GLN A 34 -7.25 -6.73 4.79
C GLN A 34 -8.03 -5.53 4.25
N ASN A 35 -8.49 -5.59 3.00
CA ASN A 35 -9.30 -4.53 2.40
C ASN A 35 -10.65 -4.38 3.11
N ASP A 36 -11.34 -5.48 3.39
CA ASP A 36 -12.63 -5.47 4.08
C ASP A 36 -12.50 -4.89 5.50
N VAL A 37 -11.42 -5.24 6.21
CA VAL A 37 -11.12 -4.70 7.55
C VAL A 37 -10.83 -3.21 7.47
N LEU A 38 -10.01 -2.76 6.51
CA LEU A 38 -9.73 -1.34 6.31
C LEU A 38 -10.99 -0.54 6.02
N GLU A 39 -11.82 -1.02 5.09
CA GLU A 39 -13.08 -0.37 4.74
C GLU A 39 -13.99 -0.26 5.96
N ALA A 40 -14.11 -1.35 6.73
CA ALA A 40 -14.90 -1.37 7.95
C ALA A 40 -14.41 -0.37 9.01
N VAL A 41 -13.09 -0.27 9.22
CA VAL A 41 -12.52 0.65 10.20
C VAL A 41 -12.66 2.10 9.72
N ILE A 42 -12.26 2.42 8.48
CA ILE A 42 -12.34 3.78 7.93
C ILE A 42 -13.78 4.30 7.91
N SER A 43 -14.76 3.45 7.56
CA SER A 43 -16.17 3.84 7.52
C SER A 43 -16.73 4.23 8.89
N ASN A 44 -16.12 3.77 9.98
CA ASN A 44 -16.48 4.11 11.34
C ASN A 44 -15.64 5.26 11.93
N CYS A 45 -14.62 5.76 11.21
CA CYS A 45 -13.81 6.88 11.64
C CYS A 45 -14.52 8.23 11.36
N GLN A 46 -14.23 9.21 12.19
CA GLN A 46 -14.62 10.61 11.95
C GLN A 46 -13.35 11.44 11.80
N PHE A 47 -13.21 12.06 10.64
CA PHE A 47 -12.07 12.89 10.32
C PHE A 47 -12.51 14.36 10.40
N SER A 48 -11.75 15.20 11.12
CA SER A 48 -11.99 16.63 11.23
C SER A 48 -10.76 17.39 10.75
N ASP A 49 -11.02 18.56 10.16
CA ASP A 49 -10.00 19.55 9.79
C ASP A 49 -8.91 19.06 8.82
N ILE A 50 -9.23 18.06 7.97
CA ILE A 50 -8.28 17.51 6.98
C ILE A 50 -8.26 18.31 5.66
N ASP A 51 -9.25 19.15 5.39
CA ASP A 51 -9.44 19.80 4.09
C ASP A 51 -8.24 20.68 3.68
N ALA A 52 -7.65 21.40 4.62
CA ALA A 52 -6.49 22.24 4.36
C ALA A 52 -5.24 21.39 4.02
N ARG A 53 -5.06 20.26 4.69
CA ARG A 53 -3.98 19.31 4.43
C ARG A 53 -4.18 18.63 3.08
N VAL A 54 -5.39 18.20 2.78
CA VAL A 54 -5.74 17.60 1.47
C VAL A 54 -5.43 18.57 0.33
N GLU A 55 -5.81 19.85 0.48
CA GLU A 55 -5.54 20.86 -0.55
C GLU A 55 -4.04 21.09 -0.74
N GLN A 56 -3.28 21.17 0.34
CA GLN A 56 -1.83 21.36 0.27
C GLN A 56 -1.14 20.16 -0.41
N GLU A 57 -1.39 18.94 0.05
CA GLU A 57 -0.78 17.74 -0.50
C GLU A 57 -1.23 17.48 -1.95
N PHE A 58 -2.48 17.83 -2.29
CA PHE A 58 -2.93 17.79 -3.68
C PHE A 58 -2.14 18.73 -4.58
N GLN A 59 -1.86 19.96 -4.15
CA GLN A 59 -1.06 20.90 -4.94
C GLN A 59 0.36 20.39 -5.17
N ASP A 60 0.99 19.84 -4.12
CA ASP A 60 2.33 19.28 -4.21
C ASP A 60 2.37 18.06 -5.16
N GLN A 61 1.39 17.17 -5.06
CA GLN A 61 1.29 16.01 -5.93
C GLN A 61 0.94 16.39 -7.37
N TRP A 62 0.06 17.38 -7.56
CA TRP A 62 -0.29 17.91 -8.87
C TRP A 62 0.91 18.52 -9.60
N GLU A 63 1.77 19.23 -8.88
CA GLU A 63 3.03 19.75 -9.43
C GLU A 63 3.96 18.60 -9.86
N GLN A 64 4.09 17.56 -9.05
CA GLN A 64 4.90 16.38 -9.40
C GLN A 64 4.36 15.67 -10.66
N ILE A 65 3.03 15.49 -10.77
CA ILE A 65 2.39 14.88 -11.93
C ILE A 65 2.68 15.70 -13.20
N ASN A 66 2.52 17.02 -13.14
CA ASN A 66 2.83 17.89 -14.29
C ASN A 66 4.30 17.80 -14.69
N ASN A 67 5.21 17.78 -13.72
CA ASN A 67 6.63 17.61 -13.97
C ASN A 67 6.94 16.23 -14.61
N MET A 68 6.29 15.19 -14.13
CA MET A 68 6.43 13.85 -14.70
C MET A 68 5.93 13.78 -16.13
N ALA A 69 4.75 14.32 -16.41
CA ALA A 69 4.20 14.41 -17.77
C ALA A 69 5.18 15.15 -18.72
N ALA A 70 5.74 16.27 -18.26
CA ALA A 70 6.71 17.04 -19.04
C ALA A 70 8.01 16.27 -19.32
N ILE A 71 8.51 15.48 -18.35
CA ILE A 71 9.71 14.61 -18.55
C ILE A 71 9.45 13.59 -19.66
N TYR A 72 8.24 13.04 -19.75
CA TYR A 72 7.85 12.11 -20.82
C TYR A 72 7.41 12.80 -22.12
N GLY A 73 7.50 14.14 -22.19
CA GLY A 73 7.10 14.91 -23.36
C GLY A 73 5.60 14.90 -23.63
N MET A 74 4.78 14.66 -22.61
CA MET A 74 3.32 14.65 -22.67
C MET A 74 2.75 15.94 -22.10
N ASP A 75 1.62 16.37 -22.64
CA ASP A 75 0.77 17.34 -21.95
C ASP A 75 -0.10 16.65 -20.88
N ILE A 76 -0.68 17.44 -19.99
CA ILE A 76 -1.46 16.92 -18.88
C ILE A 76 -2.75 16.24 -19.34
N GLU A 77 -3.32 16.67 -20.47
CA GLU A 77 -4.48 16.06 -21.09
C GLU A 77 -4.20 14.62 -21.52
N MET A 78 -3.03 14.39 -22.13
CA MET A 78 -2.59 13.05 -22.53
C MET A 78 -2.31 12.16 -21.33
N TYR A 79 -1.67 12.72 -20.30
CA TYR A 79 -1.39 11.99 -19.06
C TYR A 79 -2.69 11.59 -18.34
N ALA A 80 -3.65 12.49 -18.23
CA ALA A 80 -4.97 12.24 -17.66
C ALA A 80 -5.72 11.14 -18.45
N ALA A 81 -5.70 11.19 -19.78
CA ALA A 81 -6.33 10.16 -20.62
C ALA A 81 -5.67 8.78 -20.43
N MET A 82 -4.36 8.71 -20.27
CA MET A 82 -3.66 7.45 -19.97
C MET A 82 -4.03 6.88 -18.60
N SER A 83 -4.36 7.74 -17.63
CA SER A 83 -4.86 7.35 -16.30
C SER A 83 -6.33 6.96 -16.29
N GLY A 84 -7.01 7.03 -17.44
CA GLY A 84 -8.41 6.64 -17.62
C GLY A 84 -9.42 7.76 -17.38
N ALA A 85 -8.96 8.99 -17.10
CA ALA A 85 -9.82 10.14 -16.95
C ALA A 85 -10.30 10.66 -18.31
N THR A 86 -11.51 11.21 -18.36
CA THR A 86 -12.10 11.77 -19.58
C THR A 86 -11.79 13.27 -19.76
N SER A 87 -11.27 13.91 -18.70
CA SER A 87 -10.84 15.31 -18.69
C SER A 87 -9.77 15.55 -17.62
N VAL A 88 -9.08 16.68 -17.72
CA VAL A 88 -8.12 17.12 -16.69
C VAL A 88 -8.82 17.39 -15.35
N ASP A 89 -10.03 17.95 -15.40
CA ASP A 89 -10.80 18.23 -14.17
C ASP A 89 -11.16 16.93 -13.45
N GLU A 90 -11.61 15.90 -14.16
CA GLU A 90 -11.87 14.57 -13.59
C GLU A 90 -10.61 13.95 -13.01
N PHE A 91 -9.49 14.11 -13.72
CA PHE A 91 -8.19 13.61 -13.22
C PHE A 91 -7.75 14.32 -11.93
N GLN A 92 -7.98 15.64 -11.83
CA GLN A 92 -7.72 16.38 -10.60
C GLN A 92 -8.59 15.90 -9.43
N GLU A 93 -9.88 15.62 -9.69
CA GLU A 93 -10.77 15.07 -8.66
C GLU A 93 -10.29 13.68 -8.20
N MET A 94 -9.87 12.81 -9.12
CA MET A 94 -9.29 11.50 -8.77
C MET A 94 -8.04 11.64 -7.90
N VAL A 95 -7.09 12.48 -8.31
CA VAL A 95 -5.86 12.73 -7.54
C VAL A 95 -6.17 13.29 -6.14
N LYS A 96 -7.14 14.22 -6.05
CA LYS A 96 -7.55 14.80 -4.78
C LYS A 96 -8.24 13.79 -3.87
N GLU A 97 -9.02 12.88 -4.44
CA GLU A 97 -9.64 11.77 -3.70
C GLU A 97 -8.58 10.80 -3.18
N ASP A 98 -7.59 10.45 -4.01
CA ASP A 98 -6.47 9.58 -3.62
C ASP A 98 -5.67 10.20 -2.46
N VAL A 99 -5.33 11.50 -2.55
CA VAL A 99 -4.68 12.25 -1.46
C VAL A 99 -5.52 12.21 -0.19
N SER A 100 -6.82 12.49 -0.29
CA SER A 100 -7.73 12.46 0.86
C SER A 100 -7.78 11.08 1.51
N ASN A 101 -7.81 10.02 0.70
CA ASN A 101 -7.83 8.65 1.20
C ASN A 101 -6.50 8.26 1.86
N GLY A 102 -5.37 8.69 1.30
CA GLY A 102 -4.05 8.51 1.91
C GLY A 102 -3.94 9.17 3.29
N ILE A 103 -4.35 10.43 3.40
CA ILE A 103 -4.36 11.17 4.68
C ILE A 103 -5.27 10.47 5.72
N LYS A 104 -6.47 10.04 5.31
CA LYS A 104 -7.38 9.34 6.21
C LYS A 104 -6.81 8.01 6.69
N LEU A 105 -6.15 7.27 5.80
CA LEU A 105 -5.49 6.01 6.13
C LEU A 105 -4.38 6.25 7.15
N GLU A 106 -3.48 7.19 6.89
CA GLU A 106 -2.40 7.58 7.81
C GLU A 106 -2.94 7.95 9.19
N LEU A 107 -3.92 8.85 9.25
CA LEU A 107 -4.51 9.30 10.52
C LEU A 107 -5.17 8.15 11.27
N MET A 108 -5.86 7.27 10.57
CA MET A 108 -6.49 6.09 11.17
C MET A 108 -5.44 5.13 11.71
N MET A 109 -4.38 4.83 10.95
CA MET A 109 -3.30 3.94 11.38
C MET A 109 -2.59 4.48 12.63
N ASN A 110 -2.27 5.77 12.63
CA ASN A 110 -1.66 6.44 13.78
C ASN A 110 -2.58 6.40 15.02
N ALA A 111 -3.87 6.65 14.85
CA ALA A 111 -4.84 6.60 15.95
C ALA A 111 -4.98 5.20 16.55
N VAL A 112 -5.00 4.16 15.71
CA VAL A 112 -5.00 2.76 16.17
C VAL A 112 -3.71 2.43 16.90
N ALA A 113 -2.56 2.82 16.34
CA ALA A 113 -1.26 2.58 16.96
C ALA A 113 -1.18 3.22 18.37
N GLU A 114 -1.66 4.46 18.51
CA GLU A 114 -1.70 5.16 19.80
C GLU A 114 -2.66 4.48 20.79
N ALA A 115 -3.87 4.14 20.34
CA ALA A 115 -4.90 3.54 21.19
C ALA A 115 -4.50 2.16 21.73
N GLU A 116 -3.82 1.35 20.90
CA GLU A 116 -3.42 -0.01 21.21
C GLU A 116 -1.96 -0.12 21.74
N GLY A 117 -1.24 1.02 21.80
CA GLY A 117 0.16 1.06 22.25
C GLY A 117 1.12 0.32 21.32
N ILE A 118 0.82 0.29 20.02
CA ILE A 118 1.67 -0.37 19.01
C ILE A 118 2.91 0.50 18.78
N THR A 119 4.08 -0.08 18.99
CA THR A 119 5.38 0.58 18.76
C THR A 119 6.23 -0.27 17.84
N LEU A 120 7.03 0.38 16.99
CA LEU A 120 7.95 -0.31 16.10
C LEU A 120 9.14 -0.90 16.89
N THR A 121 9.63 -2.03 16.40
CA THR A 121 10.79 -2.76 16.91
C THR A 121 11.76 -3.03 15.77
N ASP A 122 13.01 -3.37 16.08
CA ASP A 122 14.02 -3.73 15.07
C ASP A 122 13.55 -4.88 14.14
N GLN A 123 12.68 -5.76 14.65
CA GLN A 123 12.11 -6.85 13.87
C GLN A 123 11.14 -6.33 12.78
N ASP A 124 10.32 -5.33 13.07
CA ASP A 124 9.38 -4.75 12.09
C ASP A 124 10.14 -4.13 10.91
N TYR A 125 11.26 -3.48 11.20
CA TYR A 125 12.14 -2.93 10.17
C TYR A 125 12.85 -4.01 9.36
N ALA A 126 13.27 -5.10 9.99
CA ALA A 126 13.89 -6.23 9.30
C ALA A 126 12.90 -6.93 8.37
N GLU A 127 11.65 -7.13 8.79
CA GLU A 127 10.57 -7.71 7.98
C GLU A 127 10.22 -6.79 6.79
N LEU A 128 10.19 -5.47 7.00
CA LEU A 128 9.99 -4.51 5.91
C LEU A 128 11.13 -4.58 4.89
N ALA A 129 12.39 -4.65 5.34
CA ALA A 129 13.54 -4.76 4.47
C ALA A 129 13.49 -6.06 3.64
N GLU A 130 13.22 -7.20 4.28
CA GLU A 130 13.10 -8.50 3.61
C GLU A 130 11.98 -8.48 2.55
N SER A 131 10.81 -7.92 2.88
CA SER A 131 9.67 -7.85 1.96
C SER A 131 9.94 -6.97 0.73
N ASN A 132 10.83 -5.99 0.85
CA ASN A 132 11.27 -5.12 -0.24
C ASN A 132 12.53 -5.61 -0.96
N GLY A 133 13.10 -6.75 -0.54
CA GLY A 133 14.32 -7.30 -1.12
C GLY A 133 15.59 -6.49 -0.80
N ALA A 134 15.54 -5.66 0.26
CA ALA A 134 16.68 -4.91 0.77
C ALA A 134 17.51 -5.76 1.75
N GLU A 135 18.81 -5.49 1.85
CA GLU A 135 19.69 -6.21 2.77
C GLU A 135 19.48 -5.78 4.23
N SER A 136 18.99 -4.55 4.44
CA SER A 136 18.73 -4.01 5.78
C SER A 136 17.75 -2.83 5.74
N ALA A 137 17.21 -2.48 6.90
CA ALA A 137 16.41 -1.27 7.06
C ALA A 137 17.21 0.02 6.78
N ASP A 138 18.51 0.04 7.07
CA ASP A 138 19.38 1.18 6.79
C ASP A 138 19.43 1.49 5.30
N GLU A 139 19.43 0.47 4.44
CA GLU A 139 19.38 0.63 2.98
C GLU A 139 18.07 1.31 2.54
N LEU A 140 16.93 0.90 3.11
CA LEU A 140 15.65 1.55 2.84
C LEU A 140 15.64 3.00 3.32
N ILE A 141 16.20 3.27 4.50
CA ILE A 141 16.29 4.62 5.07
C ILE A 141 17.18 5.52 4.20
N GLU A 142 18.30 5.02 3.68
CA GLU A 142 19.15 5.78 2.75
C GLU A 142 18.42 6.10 1.43
N GLN A 143 17.58 5.19 0.96
CA GLN A 143 16.87 5.34 -0.31
C GLN A 143 15.62 6.22 -0.20
N TYR A 144 14.82 6.05 0.86
CA TYR A 144 13.48 6.62 0.98
C TYR A 144 13.34 7.64 2.12
N GLY A 145 14.31 7.68 3.05
CA GLY A 145 14.24 8.49 4.27
C GLY A 145 13.58 7.76 5.44
N ALA A 146 13.99 8.13 6.65
CA ALA A 146 13.55 7.45 7.88
C ALA A 146 12.03 7.57 8.10
N GLU A 147 11.46 8.75 7.86
CA GLU A 147 10.03 9.01 8.06
C GLU A 147 9.14 8.09 7.23
N MET A 148 9.48 7.91 5.95
CA MET A 148 8.72 7.02 5.05
C MET A 148 8.87 5.54 5.43
N VAL A 149 10.04 5.13 5.89
CA VAL A 149 10.31 3.76 6.36
C VAL A 149 9.56 3.47 7.66
N ASP A 150 9.55 4.43 8.60
CA ASP A 150 8.80 4.34 9.86
C ASP A 150 7.30 4.22 9.59
N GLU A 151 6.77 5.06 8.70
CA GLU A 151 5.36 5.04 8.31
C GLU A 151 4.97 3.71 7.66
N ALA A 152 5.76 3.22 6.71
CA ALA A 152 5.51 1.94 6.04
C ALA A 152 5.52 0.76 7.03
N ALA A 153 6.50 0.72 7.94
CA ALA A 153 6.59 -0.31 8.97
C ALA A 153 5.39 -0.25 9.93
N LEU A 154 4.97 0.95 10.32
CA LEU A 154 3.82 1.14 11.20
C LEU A 154 2.51 0.70 10.52
N GLN A 155 2.31 1.05 9.26
CA GLN A 155 1.14 0.66 8.50
C GLN A 155 1.02 -0.87 8.41
N ILE A 156 2.11 -1.57 8.09
CA ILE A 156 2.12 -3.03 8.05
C ILE A 156 1.78 -3.62 9.42
N LYS A 157 2.38 -3.12 10.47
CA LYS A 157 2.16 -3.62 11.83
C LYS A 157 0.72 -3.41 12.30
N VAL A 158 0.17 -2.24 12.08
CA VAL A 158 -1.22 -1.93 12.43
C VAL A 158 -2.19 -2.74 11.58
N MET A 159 -1.91 -2.92 10.28
CA MET A 159 -2.72 -3.76 9.40
C MET A 159 -2.77 -5.21 9.89
N ASN A 160 -1.64 -5.77 10.25
CA ASN A 160 -1.56 -7.13 10.80
C ASN A 160 -2.37 -7.23 12.11
N PHE A 161 -2.21 -6.26 13.01
CA PHE A 161 -2.99 -6.18 14.24
C PHE A 161 -4.51 -6.15 13.96
N LEU A 162 -4.96 -5.30 13.07
CA LEU A 162 -6.37 -5.19 12.69
C LEU A 162 -6.90 -6.49 12.07
N THR A 163 -6.12 -7.09 11.17
CA THR A 163 -6.49 -8.33 10.47
C THR A 163 -6.58 -9.52 11.42
N ASP A 164 -5.65 -9.62 12.39
CA ASP A 164 -5.61 -10.71 13.37
C ASP A 164 -6.73 -10.62 14.40
N ASN A 165 -7.19 -9.40 14.70
CA ASN A 165 -8.29 -9.16 15.64
C ASN A 165 -9.67 -9.03 14.97
N ALA A 166 -9.73 -9.08 13.63
CA ALA A 166 -10.99 -9.02 12.90
C ALA A 166 -11.81 -10.29 13.11
N VAL A 167 -13.09 -10.13 13.46
CA VAL A 167 -14.06 -11.22 13.60
C VAL A 167 -14.96 -11.21 12.38
N GLU A 168 -15.03 -12.33 11.68
CA GLU A 168 -16.00 -12.52 10.59
C GLU A 168 -17.43 -12.52 11.17
N VAL A 169 -18.32 -11.76 10.54
CA VAL A 169 -19.72 -11.59 10.95
C VAL A 169 -20.64 -12.26 9.93
#